data_c7781d4012ecb13b26f259e046404fb7
#
_entry.id   c7781d4012ecb13b26f259e046404fb7
#
_cell.length_a   1.000
_cell.length_b   1.000
_cell.length_c   1.000
_cell.angle_alpha   90.00
_cell.angle_beta   90.00
_cell.angle_gamma   90.00
#
_symmetry.space_group_name_H-M   'P 1'
#
loop_
_entity.id
_entity.type
_entity.pdbx_description
1 polymer ?
#
loop_
_entity_poly.entity_id
_entity_poly.type
_entity_poly.pdbx_seq_one_letter_code
_entity_poly.pdbx_strand_id
1 'polypeptide(L)'
;MQVIINNFLNKRSLNECGFFLFLLGIFFLPSAVAIGILFLFPAFLIGSFIQKKPYLKDSWNFPFLIFGFFIIFSSIFHNFLSNNNYYEMWDPSLSLIGLGNWLPFIWVFWAAQPFLNSTSKRRTFALVLIFGTLPVLITGFGQYFLRWTGPLETLNGLIIWYLKPLETQGGLSGLFNNQNYTGSWLNIVWPFCLALALDRGDNFFRKTFIYSFLVTTGLATVLTFSRSAWLGLITSIPFVTGRKGVLF
;
A
#
# COMPACT_ATOMS: atom_id res chain seq x y z
N MET A 1 -10.99 -9.47 39.92
CA MET A 1 -11.40 -10.36 38.82
C MET A 1 -12.22 -9.61 37.77
N GLN A 2 -13.30 -8.88 38.12
CA GLN A 2 -14.13 -8.10 37.19
C GLN A 2 -13.38 -7.02 36.41
N VAL A 3 -12.44 -6.31 37.02
CA VAL A 3 -11.60 -5.28 36.35
C VAL A 3 -10.69 -5.90 35.29
N ILE A 4 -10.15 -7.10 35.52
CA ILE A 4 -9.30 -7.82 34.57
C ILE A 4 -10.14 -8.31 33.38
N ILE A 5 -11.36 -8.81 33.63
CA ILE A 5 -12.29 -9.27 32.60
C ILE A 5 -12.77 -8.10 31.76
N ASN A 6 -13.12 -6.96 32.37
CA ASN A 6 -13.53 -5.75 31.64
C ASN A 6 -12.40 -5.17 30.79
N ASN A 7 -11.15 -5.16 31.29
CA ASN A 7 -9.99 -4.74 30.51
C ASN A 7 -9.69 -5.70 29.35
N PHE A 8 -9.92 -7.00 29.53
CA PHE A 8 -9.70 -7.99 28.47
C PHE A 8 -10.77 -7.91 27.37
N LEU A 9 -12.04 -7.74 27.74
CA LEU A 9 -13.16 -7.53 26.82
C LEU A 9 -12.99 -6.22 26.05
N ASN A 10 -12.57 -5.15 26.73
CA ASN A 10 -12.33 -3.85 26.10
C ASN A 10 -11.16 -3.92 25.09
N LYS A 11 -10.10 -4.66 25.41
CA LYS A 11 -8.94 -4.82 24.52
C LYS A 11 -9.25 -5.66 23.28
N ARG A 12 -10.13 -6.65 23.40
CA ARG A 12 -10.60 -7.47 22.27
C ARG A 12 -11.49 -6.65 21.33
N SER A 13 -12.45 -5.93 21.87
CA SER A 13 -13.34 -5.03 21.11
C SER A 13 -12.52 -3.94 20.38
N LEU A 14 -11.53 -3.36 21.06
CA LEU A 14 -10.63 -2.36 20.47
C LEU A 14 -9.82 -2.92 19.30
N ASN A 15 -9.31 -4.17 19.42
CA ASN A 15 -8.60 -4.82 18.33
C ASN A 15 -9.50 -5.12 17.12
N GLU A 16 -10.74 -5.53 17.34
CA GLU A 16 -11.69 -5.77 16.25
C GLU A 16 -12.10 -4.46 15.56
N CYS A 17 -12.35 -3.40 16.32
CA CYS A 17 -12.60 -2.06 15.78
C CYS A 17 -11.39 -1.54 14.98
N GLY A 18 -10.19 -1.62 15.53
CA GLY A 18 -8.97 -1.20 14.84
C GLY A 18 -8.72 -1.99 13.56
N PHE A 19 -8.96 -3.31 13.57
CA PHE A 19 -8.86 -4.15 12.39
C PHE A 19 -9.89 -3.77 11.31
N PHE A 20 -11.12 -3.49 11.69
CA PHE A 20 -12.16 -3.03 10.76
C PHE A 20 -11.80 -1.69 10.10
N LEU A 21 -11.36 -0.70 10.90
CA LEU A 21 -10.87 0.58 10.38
C LEU A 21 -9.66 0.41 9.46
N PHE A 22 -8.74 -0.48 9.82
CA PHE A 22 -7.59 -0.81 8.98
C PHE A 22 -8.01 -1.37 7.62
N LEU A 23 -8.98 -2.29 7.58
CA LEU A 23 -9.50 -2.84 6.34
C LEU A 23 -10.22 -1.79 5.49
N LEU A 24 -11.05 -0.93 6.09
CA LEU A 24 -11.69 0.19 5.37
C LEU A 24 -10.65 1.13 4.77
N GLY A 25 -9.63 1.47 5.55
CA GLY A 25 -8.55 2.32 5.08
C GLY A 25 -7.79 1.72 3.90
N ILE A 26 -7.45 0.44 3.95
CA ILE A 26 -6.81 -0.29 2.84
C ILE A 26 -7.71 -0.35 1.60
N PHE A 27 -9.03 -0.54 1.78
CA PHE A 27 -9.98 -0.56 0.67
C PHE A 27 -10.04 0.77 -0.08
N PHE A 28 -10.10 1.89 0.64
CA PHE A 28 -10.21 3.22 0.05
C PHE A 28 -8.86 3.80 -0.40
N LEU A 29 -7.75 3.30 0.11
CA LEU A 29 -6.42 3.87 -0.13
C LEU A 29 -6.09 4.12 -1.60
N PRO A 30 -6.33 3.20 -2.56
CA PRO A 30 -5.98 3.43 -3.96
C PRO A 30 -6.92 4.38 -4.70
N SER A 31 -8.18 4.48 -4.29
CA SER A 31 -9.21 5.23 -5.01
C SER A 31 -9.58 6.56 -4.36
N ALA A 32 -9.42 6.68 -3.03
CA ALA A 32 -9.78 7.85 -2.24
C ALA A 32 -8.80 8.01 -1.08
N VAL A 33 -7.59 8.48 -1.37
CA VAL A 33 -6.46 8.51 -0.42
C VAL A 33 -6.84 9.24 0.88
N ALA A 34 -7.53 10.38 0.81
CA ALA A 34 -7.95 11.14 1.99
C ALA A 34 -8.87 10.31 2.91
N ILE A 35 -9.85 9.60 2.32
CA ILE A 35 -10.75 8.70 3.05
C ILE A 35 -9.96 7.51 3.61
N GLY A 36 -9.05 6.95 2.82
CA GLY A 36 -8.16 5.87 3.26
C GLY A 36 -7.36 6.27 4.49
N ILE A 37 -6.72 7.44 4.48
CA ILE A 37 -5.94 7.96 5.61
C ILE A 37 -6.82 8.23 6.82
N LEU A 38 -8.04 8.77 6.63
CA LEU A 38 -9.00 9.03 7.71
C LEU A 38 -9.31 7.76 8.51
N PHE A 39 -9.38 6.58 7.87
CA PHE A 39 -9.57 5.31 8.54
C PHE A 39 -8.27 4.67 9.04
N LEU A 40 -7.17 4.78 8.27
CA LEU A 40 -5.89 4.19 8.65
C LEU A 40 -5.27 4.85 9.87
N PHE A 41 -5.36 6.18 9.98
CA PHE A 41 -4.74 6.89 11.08
C PHE A 41 -5.25 6.44 12.46
N PRO A 42 -6.58 6.43 12.75
CA PRO A 42 -7.08 5.88 14.01
C PRO A 42 -6.80 4.38 14.16
N ALA A 43 -6.82 3.60 13.06
CA ALA A 43 -6.43 2.19 13.12
C ALA A 43 -4.99 2.02 13.63
N PHE A 44 -4.03 2.78 13.12
CA PHE A 44 -2.64 2.70 13.57
C PHE A 44 -2.44 3.22 14.99
N LEU A 45 -3.19 4.22 15.43
CA LEU A 45 -3.22 4.62 16.84
C LEU A 45 -3.66 3.44 17.71
N ILE A 46 -4.80 2.82 17.39
CA ILE A 46 -5.29 1.64 18.10
C ILE A 46 -4.24 0.50 18.04
N GLY A 47 -3.67 0.24 16.87
CA GLY A 47 -2.62 -0.75 16.69
C GLY A 47 -1.43 -0.54 17.62
N SER A 48 -0.99 0.72 17.77
CA SER A 48 0.10 1.09 18.68
C SER A 48 -0.25 0.80 20.15
N PHE A 49 -1.50 1.06 20.57
CA PHE A 49 -1.96 0.79 21.95
C PHE A 49 -2.09 -0.70 22.27
N ILE A 50 -2.48 -1.52 21.29
CA ILE A 50 -2.66 -2.96 21.50
C ILE A 50 -1.39 -3.77 21.25
N GLN A 51 -0.34 -3.15 20.70
CA GLN A 51 0.92 -3.81 20.38
C GLN A 51 1.56 -4.42 21.63
N LYS A 52 2.02 -5.67 21.50
CA LYS A 52 2.60 -6.41 22.62
C LYS A 52 4.07 -6.08 22.85
N LYS A 53 4.81 -5.79 21.77
CA LYS A 53 6.23 -5.47 21.83
C LYS A 53 6.44 -3.97 21.67
N PRO A 54 7.14 -3.31 22.61
CA PRO A 54 7.57 -1.92 22.41
C PRO A 54 8.39 -1.78 21.13
N TYR A 55 8.29 -0.64 20.47
CA TYR A 55 8.92 -0.39 19.18
C TYR A 55 10.42 -0.74 19.16
N LEU A 56 11.19 -0.31 20.16
CA LEU A 56 12.63 -0.53 20.27
C LEU A 56 13.04 -1.96 20.62
N LYS A 57 12.11 -2.80 21.10
CA LYS A 57 12.37 -4.21 21.45
C LYS A 57 12.05 -5.17 20.29
N ASP A 58 11.51 -4.68 19.20
CA ASP A 58 11.25 -5.50 18.02
C ASP A 58 12.40 -5.34 17.01
N SER A 59 13.15 -6.43 16.82
CA SER A 59 14.31 -6.45 15.92
C SER A 59 14.00 -6.09 14.47
N TRP A 60 12.75 -6.30 14.02
CA TRP A 60 12.31 -5.92 12.69
C TRP A 60 12.22 -4.40 12.48
N ASN A 61 12.15 -3.63 13.56
CA ASN A 61 12.13 -2.16 13.47
C ASN A 61 13.54 -1.56 13.37
N PHE A 62 14.59 -2.34 13.68
CA PHE A 62 15.96 -1.82 13.70
C PHE A 62 16.45 -1.28 12.34
N PRO A 63 16.22 -1.95 11.18
CA PRO A 63 16.54 -1.39 9.88
C PRO A 63 15.81 -0.07 9.60
N PHE A 64 14.54 0.03 10.01
CA PHE A 64 13.75 1.26 9.85
C PHE A 64 14.27 2.40 10.74
N LEU A 65 14.74 2.11 11.94
CA LEU A 65 15.38 3.10 12.81
C LEU A 65 16.67 3.64 12.20
N ILE A 66 17.53 2.77 11.67
CA ILE A 66 18.76 3.17 10.97
C ILE A 66 18.40 4.05 9.77
N PHE A 67 17.47 3.61 8.95
CA PHE A 67 16.99 4.37 7.80
C PHE A 67 16.45 5.74 8.19
N GLY A 68 15.58 5.81 9.22
CA GLY A 68 15.05 7.04 9.76
C GLY A 68 16.14 7.99 10.27
N PHE A 69 17.13 7.45 10.98
CA PHE A 69 18.29 8.22 11.44
C PHE A 69 19.04 8.86 10.26
N PHE A 70 19.37 8.09 9.22
CA PHE A 70 20.08 8.62 8.06
C PHE A 70 19.26 9.66 7.28
N ILE A 71 17.96 9.47 7.11
CA ILE A 71 17.10 10.46 6.45
C ILE A 71 17.06 11.76 7.25
N ILE A 72 16.85 11.69 8.57
CA ILE A 72 16.82 12.87 9.44
C ILE A 72 18.17 13.57 9.41
N PHE A 73 19.26 12.82 9.59
CA PHE A 73 20.62 13.37 9.55
C PHE A 73 20.92 14.04 8.22
N SER A 74 20.61 13.40 7.10
CA SER A 74 20.79 13.97 5.77
C SER A 74 19.98 15.24 5.55
N SER A 75 18.73 15.26 5.99
CA SER A 75 17.85 16.43 5.86
C SER A 75 18.35 17.62 6.70
N ILE A 76 18.83 17.36 7.91
CA ILE A 76 19.44 18.38 8.77
C ILE A 76 20.73 18.88 8.13
N PHE A 77 21.60 17.97 7.68
CA PHE A 77 22.86 18.34 7.07
C PHE A 77 22.66 19.24 5.83
N HIS A 78 21.74 18.86 4.94
CA HIS A 78 21.43 19.67 3.77
C HIS A 78 20.79 21.02 4.09
N ASN A 79 20.03 21.12 5.16
CA ASN A 79 19.40 22.38 5.52
C ASN A 79 20.36 23.35 6.18
N PHE A 80 21.24 22.89 7.07
CA PHE A 80 22.07 23.77 7.90
C PHE A 80 23.52 23.93 7.40
N LEU A 81 24.07 22.95 6.68
CA LEU A 81 25.49 22.97 6.26
C LEU A 81 25.68 23.20 4.76
N SER A 82 24.64 23.11 3.95
CA SER A 82 24.73 23.42 2.53
C SER A 82 24.86 24.92 2.35
N ASN A 83 26.06 25.39 1.97
CA ASN A 83 26.33 26.80 1.69
C ASN A 83 25.53 27.23 0.45
N ASN A 84 24.70 28.26 0.58
CA ASN A 84 23.70 28.73 -0.39
C ASN A 84 24.20 29.09 -1.80
N ASN A 85 25.50 28.95 -2.11
CA ASN A 85 26.09 29.44 -3.35
C ASN A 85 26.02 28.47 -4.53
N TYR A 86 25.50 27.24 -4.37
CA TYR A 86 25.54 26.23 -5.45
C TYR A 86 24.20 25.82 -6.04
N TYR A 87 23.05 26.26 -5.46
CA TYR A 87 21.75 25.74 -5.87
C TYR A 87 20.67 26.82 -5.99
N GLU A 88 20.70 27.61 -7.05
CA GLU A 88 19.61 28.56 -7.38
C GLU A 88 18.24 27.86 -7.56
N MET A 89 18.20 26.52 -7.78
CA MET A 89 16.97 25.73 -7.96
C MET A 89 16.61 24.82 -6.81
N TRP A 90 17.38 24.77 -5.73
CA TRP A 90 17.16 23.87 -4.61
C TRP A 90 16.81 24.62 -3.33
N ASP A 91 15.58 24.40 -2.83
CA ASP A 91 15.18 24.87 -1.52
C ASP A 91 15.52 23.82 -0.44
N PRO A 92 16.51 24.08 0.45
CA PRO A 92 16.87 23.15 1.51
C PRO A 92 15.72 22.79 2.45
N SER A 93 14.72 23.67 2.61
CA SER A 93 13.57 23.43 3.47
C SER A 93 12.70 22.28 2.98
N LEU A 94 12.69 22.00 1.68
CA LEU A 94 11.98 20.87 1.08
C LEU A 94 12.47 19.51 1.58
N SER A 95 13.75 19.43 1.99
CA SER A 95 14.29 18.22 2.61
C SER A 95 13.64 17.90 3.96
N LEU A 96 13.32 18.92 4.76
CA LEU A 96 12.62 18.76 6.03
C LEU A 96 11.15 18.40 5.82
N ILE A 97 10.49 19.03 4.85
CA ILE A 97 9.10 18.70 4.47
C ILE A 97 9.05 17.25 3.98
N GLY A 98 10.07 16.80 3.24
CA GLY A 98 10.22 15.43 2.77
C GLY A 98 10.25 14.37 3.87
N LEU A 99 10.67 14.72 5.11
CA LEU A 99 10.60 13.80 6.25
C LEU A 99 9.17 13.34 6.54
N GLY A 100 8.18 14.21 6.32
CA GLY A 100 6.76 13.88 6.47
C GLY A 100 6.30 12.76 5.54
N ASN A 101 6.98 12.54 4.42
CA ASN A 101 6.67 11.46 3.48
C ASN A 101 7.25 10.11 3.90
N TRP A 102 8.31 10.07 4.72
CA TRP A 102 9.04 8.85 5.03
C TRP A 102 8.86 8.38 6.48
N LEU A 103 8.93 9.29 7.45
CA LEU A 103 8.87 8.94 8.87
C LEU A 103 7.57 8.22 9.28
N PRO A 104 6.38 8.58 8.75
CA PRO A 104 5.16 7.86 9.07
C PRO A 104 5.21 6.37 8.72
N PHE A 105 5.89 5.98 7.63
CA PHE A 105 6.00 4.58 7.23
C PHE A 105 6.75 3.71 8.25
N ILE A 106 7.72 4.31 8.95
CA ILE A 106 8.47 3.63 10.01
C ILE A 106 7.53 3.23 11.15
N TRP A 107 6.64 4.15 11.55
CA TRP A 107 5.63 3.88 12.59
C TRP A 107 4.53 2.92 12.12
N VAL A 108 3.99 3.15 10.92
CA VAL A 108 2.88 2.38 10.33
C VAL A 108 3.21 0.89 10.23
N PHE A 109 4.44 0.54 9.84
CA PHE A 109 4.89 -0.85 9.76
C PHE A 109 4.73 -1.59 11.09
N TRP A 110 5.13 -0.97 12.20
CA TRP A 110 5.00 -1.54 13.53
C TRP A 110 3.54 -1.53 14.03
N ALA A 111 2.82 -0.44 13.80
CA ALA A 111 1.44 -0.28 14.25
C ALA A 111 0.45 -1.22 13.54
N ALA A 112 0.75 -1.66 12.32
CA ALA A 112 -0.07 -2.60 11.55
C ALA A 112 0.06 -4.07 12.01
N GLN A 113 1.15 -4.46 12.68
CA GLN A 113 1.43 -5.86 13.01
C GLN A 113 0.30 -6.56 13.79
N PRO A 114 -0.40 -5.97 14.78
CA PRO A 114 -1.48 -6.61 15.50
C PRO A 114 -2.66 -7.02 14.60
N PHE A 115 -2.85 -6.30 13.50
CA PHE A 115 -3.92 -6.57 12.52
C PHE A 115 -3.58 -7.69 11.53
N LEU A 116 -2.30 -8.08 11.46
CA LEU A 116 -1.81 -9.10 10.52
C LEU A 116 -1.26 -10.35 11.22
N ASN A 117 -1.56 -10.54 12.48
CA ASN A 117 -0.99 -11.56 13.36
C ASN A 117 -1.52 -12.98 13.15
N SER A 118 -2.57 -13.20 12.33
CA SER A 118 -3.13 -14.51 12.03
C SER A 118 -3.32 -14.73 10.54
N THR A 119 -3.32 -15.98 10.11
CA THR A 119 -3.55 -16.35 8.70
C THR A 119 -4.91 -15.86 8.19
N SER A 120 -5.96 -15.97 9.03
CA SER A 120 -7.29 -15.47 8.67
C SER A 120 -7.29 -13.97 8.43
N LYS A 121 -6.68 -13.18 9.32
CA LYS A 121 -6.59 -11.72 9.17
C LYS A 121 -5.78 -11.32 7.93
N ARG A 122 -4.65 -11.98 7.68
CA ARG A 122 -3.84 -11.74 6.46
C ARG A 122 -4.61 -12.06 5.19
N ARG A 123 -5.42 -13.14 5.20
CA ARG A 123 -6.27 -13.51 4.08
C ARG A 123 -7.37 -12.46 3.84
N THR A 124 -8.04 -11.99 4.89
CA THR A 124 -9.04 -10.92 4.79
C THR A 124 -8.41 -9.63 4.26
N PHE A 125 -7.25 -9.25 4.78
CA PHE A 125 -6.47 -8.12 4.29
C PHE A 125 -6.18 -8.24 2.79
N ALA A 126 -5.66 -9.39 2.34
CA ALA A 126 -5.36 -9.63 0.94
C ALA A 126 -6.60 -9.49 0.04
N LEU A 127 -7.73 -10.04 0.45
CA LEU A 127 -8.99 -9.89 -0.28
C LEU A 127 -9.45 -8.44 -0.36
N VAL A 128 -9.40 -7.70 0.76
CA VAL A 128 -9.80 -6.29 0.79
C VAL A 128 -8.88 -5.43 -0.08
N LEU A 129 -7.57 -5.70 -0.07
CA LEU A 129 -6.59 -5.04 -0.95
C LEU A 129 -6.90 -5.28 -2.43
N ILE A 130 -7.23 -6.53 -2.80
CA ILE A 130 -7.61 -6.90 -4.17
C ILE A 130 -8.90 -6.18 -4.58
N PHE A 131 -9.94 -6.21 -3.74
CA PHE A 131 -11.20 -5.51 -4.03
C PHE A 131 -11.03 -4.00 -4.12
N GLY A 132 -10.22 -3.40 -3.22
CA GLY A 132 -9.90 -1.98 -3.27
C GLY A 132 -9.16 -1.56 -4.55
N THR A 133 -8.52 -2.51 -5.25
CA THR A 133 -7.83 -2.25 -6.52
C THR A 133 -8.77 -2.23 -7.73
N LEU A 134 -10.04 -2.64 -7.58
CA LEU A 134 -11.02 -2.61 -8.69
C LEU A 134 -11.10 -1.26 -9.40
N PRO A 135 -11.23 -0.10 -8.72
CA PRO A 135 -11.28 1.19 -9.39
C PRO A 135 -10.02 1.48 -10.22
N VAL A 136 -8.84 1.02 -9.74
CA VAL A 136 -7.56 1.16 -10.48
C VAL A 136 -7.61 0.37 -11.78
N LEU A 137 -8.09 -0.88 -11.74
CA LEU A 137 -8.21 -1.72 -12.93
C LEU A 137 -9.26 -1.19 -13.91
N ILE A 138 -10.45 -0.81 -13.41
CA ILE A 138 -11.54 -0.29 -14.25
C ILE A 138 -11.09 0.99 -14.96
N THR A 139 -10.54 1.96 -14.22
CA THR A 139 -10.08 3.22 -14.79
C THR A 139 -8.87 3.03 -15.70
N GLY A 140 -7.95 2.13 -15.34
CA GLY A 140 -6.78 1.81 -16.15
C GLY A 140 -7.14 1.15 -17.47
N PHE A 141 -7.99 0.15 -17.48
CA PHE A 141 -8.46 -0.47 -18.72
C PHE A 141 -9.39 0.45 -19.52
N GLY A 142 -10.26 1.23 -18.85
CA GLY A 142 -11.07 2.24 -19.49
C GLY A 142 -10.21 3.31 -20.20
N GLN A 143 -9.15 3.78 -19.55
CA GLN A 143 -8.16 4.68 -20.16
C GLN A 143 -7.48 4.04 -21.36
N TYR A 144 -7.00 2.78 -21.21
CA TYR A 144 -6.19 2.12 -22.24
C TYR A 144 -7.00 1.72 -23.47
N PHE A 145 -8.14 1.06 -23.27
CA PHE A 145 -8.94 0.51 -24.39
C PHE A 145 -10.05 1.44 -24.85
N LEU A 146 -10.66 2.22 -23.95
CA LEU A 146 -11.82 3.07 -24.25
C LEU A 146 -11.47 4.56 -24.33
N ARG A 147 -10.17 4.89 -24.17
CA ARG A 147 -9.67 6.27 -24.22
C ARG A 147 -10.33 7.21 -23.21
N TRP A 148 -10.72 6.69 -22.05
CA TRP A 148 -11.25 7.53 -20.98
C TRP A 148 -10.21 8.56 -20.55
N THR A 149 -10.64 9.80 -20.46
CA THR A 149 -9.83 10.93 -19.96
C THR A 149 -10.61 11.66 -18.88
N GLY A 150 -9.93 12.31 -17.94
CA GLY A 150 -10.56 13.03 -16.84
C GLY A 150 -9.96 14.40 -16.65
N PRO A 151 -10.46 15.18 -15.70
CA PRO A 151 -10.80 14.73 -14.35
C PRO A 151 -12.20 14.11 -14.21
N LEU A 152 -12.32 13.03 -13.44
CA LEU A 152 -13.57 12.46 -12.98
C LEU A 152 -13.76 12.86 -11.52
N GLU A 153 -14.71 13.73 -11.24
CA GLU A 153 -14.96 14.25 -9.90
C GLU A 153 -16.20 13.60 -9.28
N THR A 154 -16.07 13.19 -8.02
CA THR A 154 -17.17 12.66 -7.23
C THR A 154 -17.17 13.30 -5.83
N LEU A 155 -18.33 13.26 -5.16
CA LEU A 155 -18.53 13.84 -3.82
C LEU A 155 -18.08 15.32 -3.74
N ASN A 156 -18.52 16.16 -4.67
CA ASN A 156 -18.19 17.60 -4.74
C ASN A 156 -16.66 17.89 -4.72
N GLY A 157 -15.89 17.09 -5.46
CA GLY A 157 -14.44 17.27 -5.55
C GLY A 157 -13.62 16.64 -4.42
N LEU A 158 -14.24 15.92 -3.46
CA LEU A 158 -13.51 15.17 -2.44
C LEU A 158 -12.69 14.01 -3.04
N ILE A 159 -13.17 13.43 -4.13
CA ILE A 159 -12.48 12.39 -4.88
C ILE A 159 -12.34 12.89 -6.33
N ILE A 160 -11.11 13.09 -6.76
CA ILE A 160 -10.79 13.51 -8.12
C ILE A 160 -9.82 12.48 -8.72
N TRP A 161 -10.23 11.86 -9.82
CA TRP A 161 -9.40 10.93 -10.58
C TRP A 161 -8.91 11.58 -11.85
N TYR A 162 -7.62 11.87 -11.93
CA TYR A 162 -7.01 12.48 -13.11
C TYR A 162 -6.54 11.39 -14.07
N LEU A 163 -7.36 11.08 -15.10
CA LEU A 163 -6.97 10.17 -16.15
C LEU A 163 -6.32 10.96 -17.30
N LYS A 164 -5.01 10.90 -17.42
CA LYS A 164 -4.29 11.55 -18.53
C LYS A 164 -4.51 10.83 -19.84
N PRO A 165 -4.55 11.56 -20.98
CA PRO A 165 -4.55 10.93 -22.29
C PRO A 165 -3.32 10.02 -22.48
N LEU A 166 -3.49 8.86 -23.12
CA LEU A 166 -2.40 7.89 -23.35
C LEU A 166 -1.27 8.46 -24.22
N GLU A 167 -1.59 9.35 -25.13
CA GLU A 167 -0.63 10.01 -26.00
C GLU A 167 0.45 10.77 -25.22
N THR A 168 0.12 11.23 -24.00
CA THR A 168 1.05 11.97 -23.13
C THR A 168 1.89 11.09 -22.23
N GLN A 169 1.51 9.81 -22.00
CA GLN A 169 2.16 8.94 -21.04
C GLN A 169 2.68 7.60 -21.58
N GLY A 170 2.17 7.16 -22.72
CA GLY A 170 2.58 5.90 -23.35
C GLY A 170 2.14 4.61 -22.69
N GLY A 171 1.61 4.64 -21.44
CA GLY A 171 1.24 3.45 -20.67
C GLY A 171 0.02 3.66 -19.77
N LEU A 172 -0.56 2.54 -19.31
CA LEU A 172 -1.70 2.54 -18.40
C LEU A 172 -1.35 3.23 -17.08
N SER A 173 -2.07 4.29 -16.74
CA SER A 173 -1.89 5.03 -15.48
C SER A 173 -3.15 5.04 -14.60
N GLY A 174 -4.33 4.85 -15.19
CA GLY A 174 -5.60 4.87 -14.46
C GLY A 174 -5.73 6.12 -13.57
N LEU A 175 -6.31 5.93 -12.41
CA LEU A 175 -6.57 7.01 -11.44
C LEU A 175 -5.30 7.59 -10.75
N PHE A 176 -4.13 6.93 -10.86
CA PHE A 176 -2.88 7.45 -10.28
C PHE A 176 -2.19 8.51 -11.14
N ASN A 177 -2.70 8.77 -12.33
CA ASN A 177 -2.16 9.80 -13.23
C ASN A 177 -0.67 9.63 -13.60
N ASN A 178 -0.07 8.49 -13.28
CA ASN A 178 1.32 8.14 -13.56
C ASN A 178 1.47 6.62 -13.66
N GLN A 179 1.99 6.14 -14.80
CA GLN A 179 2.17 4.72 -15.09
C GLN A 179 3.09 4.01 -14.07
N ASN A 180 4.11 4.70 -13.55
CA ASN A 180 5.03 4.12 -12.57
C ASN A 180 4.36 3.92 -11.20
N TYR A 181 3.48 4.85 -10.79
CA TYR A 181 2.72 4.72 -9.55
C TYR A 181 1.70 3.58 -9.64
N THR A 182 1.02 3.48 -10.79
CA THR A 182 0.12 2.34 -11.03
C THR A 182 0.86 1.02 -11.03
N GLY A 183 2.00 0.95 -11.72
CA GLY A 183 2.86 -0.24 -11.72
C GLY A 183 3.34 -0.61 -10.32
N SER A 184 3.75 0.37 -9.51
CA SER A 184 4.16 0.15 -8.13
C SER A 184 3.01 -0.38 -7.27
N TRP A 185 1.80 0.17 -7.40
CA TRP A 185 0.61 -0.31 -6.70
C TRP A 185 0.28 -1.76 -7.10
N LEU A 186 0.24 -2.06 -8.39
CA LEU A 186 -0.05 -3.39 -8.89
C LEU A 186 1.00 -4.42 -8.44
N ASN A 187 2.26 -4.04 -8.32
CA ASN A 187 3.32 -4.87 -7.75
C ASN A 187 3.12 -5.21 -6.27
N ILE A 188 2.44 -4.35 -5.52
CA ILE A 188 2.04 -4.66 -4.14
C ILE A 188 0.89 -5.69 -4.16
N VAL A 189 -0.08 -5.52 -5.05
CA VAL A 189 -1.32 -6.33 -5.08
C VAL A 189 -1.11 -7.72 -5.69
N TRP A 190 -0.36 -7.81 -6.80
CA TRP A 190 -0.22 -9.03 -7.58
C TRP A 190 0.31 -10.24 -6.79
N PRO A 191 1.30 -10.12 -5.90
CA PRO A 191 1.76 -11.25 -5.07
C PRO A 191 0.68 -11.81 -4.15
N PHE A 192 -0.24 -10.97 -3.66
CA PHE A 192 -1.39 -11.44 -2.87
C PHE A 192 -2.39 -12.20 -3.73
N CYS A 193 -2.63 -11.76 -4.98
CA CYS A 193 -3.44 -12.52 -5.93
C CYS A 193 -2.82 -13.90 -6.20
N LEU A 194 -1.51 -13.96 -6.44
CA LEU A 194 -0.78 -15.19 -6.67
C LEU A 194 -0.83 -16.12 -5.44
N ALA A 195 -0.59 -15.60 -4.25
CA ALA A 195 -0.62 -16.38 -3.02
C ALA A 195 -2.02 -16.98 -2.76
N LEU A 196 -3.07 -16.21 -2.99
CA LEU A 196 -4.45 -16.70 -2.86
C LEU A 196 -4.82 -17.70 -3.96
N ALA A 197 -4.33 -17.52 -5.19
CA ALA A 197 -4.55 -18.47 -6.29
C ALA A 197 -3.91 -19.84 -6.02
N LEU A 198 -2.77 -19.86 -5.34
CA LEU A 198 -2.06 -21.10 -4.95
C LEU A 198 -2.64 -21.77 -3.71
N ASP A 199 -3.53 -21.10 -2.97
CA ASP A 199 -4.17 -21.69 -1.79
C ASP A 199 -5.15 -22.80 -2.17
N ARG A 200 -4.99 -23.99 -1.57
CA ARG A 200 -5.73 -25.20 -1.94
C ARG A 200 -7.15 -25.28 -1.37
N GLY A 201 -7.51 -24.43 -0.43
CA GLY A 201 -8.74 -24.52 0.37
C GLY A 201 -9.99 -23.82 -0.19
N ASP A 202 -9.97 -23.25 -1.41
CA ASP A 202 -11.06 -22.42 -1.90
C ASP A 202 -12.06 -23.15 -2.82
N ASN A 203 -13.32 -22.69 -2.76
CA ASN A 203 -14.40 -23.10 -3.66
C ASN A 203 -14.11 -22.65 -5.11
N PHE A 204 -14.66 -23.36 -6.09
CA PHE A 204 -14.47 -23.11 -7.52
C PHE A 204 -14.73 -21.64 -7.92
N PHE A 205 -15.86 -21.06 -7.51
CA PHE A 205 -16.20 -19.65 -7.83
C PHE A 205 -15.17 -18.67 -7.30
N ARG A 206 -14.71 -18.88 -6.07
CA ARG A 206 -13.69 -18.03 -5.45
C ARG A 206 -12.35 -18.14 -6.15
N LYS A 207 -11.96 -19.35 -6.56
CA LYS A 207 -10.75 -19.56 -7.36
C LYS A 207 -10.82 -18.85 -8.69
N THR A 208 -11.92 -19.01 -9.43
CA THR A 208 -12.12 -18.35 -10.73
C THR A 208 -11.99 -16.83 -10.58
N PHE A 209 -12.60 -16.26 -9.55
CA PHE A 209 -12.50 -14.83 -9.24
C PHE A 209 -11.05 -14.41 -8.97
N ILE A 210 -10.31 -15.14 -8.12
CA ILE A 210 -8.92 -14.83 -7.78
C ILE A 210 -8.01 -14.97 -9.01
N TYR A 211 -8.20 -16.00 -9.84
CA TYR A 211 -7.45 -16.15 -11.09
C TYR A 211 -7.74 -15.02 -12.08
N SER A 212 -8.99 -14.57 -12.19
CA SER A 212 -9.33 -13.40 -13.01
C SER A 212 -8.59 -12.16 -12.55
N PHE A 213 -8.52 -11.92 -11.24
CA PHE A 213 -7.74 -10.81 -10.67
C PHE A 213 -6.24 -10.96 -10.89
N LEU A 214 -5.70 -12.16 -10.74
CA LEU A 214 -4.28 -12.44 -10.99
C LEU A 214 -3.91 -12.10 -12.44
N VAL A 215 -4.72 -12.53 -13.40
CA VAL A 215 -4.49 -12.25 -14.82
C VAL A 215 -4.68 -10.78 -15.15
N THR A 216 -5.76 -10.15 -14.67
CA THR A 216 -6.05 -8.74 -14.97
C THR A 216 -5.04 -7.79 -14.33
N THR A 217 -4.61 -8.04 -13.08
CA THR A 217 -3.55 -7.23 -12.44
C THR A 217 -2.20 -7.43 -13.13
N GLY A 218 -1.86 -8.66 -13.52
CA GLY A 218 -0.65 -8.94 -14.31
C GLY A 218 -0.66 -8.23 -15.66
N LEU A 219 -1.76 -8.34 -16.41
CA LEU A 219 -1.94 -7.63 -17.68
C LEU A 219 -1.86 -6.12 -17.51
N ALA A 220 -2.57 -5.56 -16.53
CA ALA A 220 -2.50 -4.14 -16.23
C ALA A 220 -1.06 -3.69 -15.90
N THR A 221 -0.30 -4.49 -15.14
CA THR A 221 1.13 -4.21 -14.84
C THR A 221 1.97 -4.17 -16.12
N VAL A 222 1.76 -5.10 -17.04
CA VAL A 222 2.47 -5.10 -18.34
C VAL A 222 2.12 -3.85 -19.15
N LEU A 223 0.84 -3.48 -19.19
CA LEU A 223 0.34 -2.31 -19.94
C LEU A 223 0.76 -0.96 -19.35
N THR A 224 1.32 -0.92 -18.13
CA THR A 224 1.93 0.31 -17.61
C THR A 224 3.19 0.71 -18.36
N PHE A 225 3.83 -0.21 -19.08
CA PHE A 225 5.17 -0.04 -19.70
C PHE A 225 6.25 0.43 -18.71
N SER A 226 6.05 0.20 -17.43
CA SER A 226 7.02 0.49 -16.37
C SER A 226 8.00 -0.68 -16.21
N ARG A 227 9.28 -0.48 -16.55
CA ARG A 227 10.32 -1.52 -16.45
C ARG A 227 10.49 -2.02 -15.01
N SER A 228 10.41 -1.11 -14.04
CA SER A 228 10.48 -1.47 -12.61
C SER A 228 9.28 -2.32 -12.18
N ALA A 229 8.09 -2.05 -12.73
CA ALA A 229 6.91 -2.85 -12.46
C ALA A 229 7.03 -4.28 -13.02
N TRP A 230 7.57 -4.44 -14.21
CA TRP A 230 7.82 -5.76 -14.80
C TRP A 230 8.83 -6.57 -13.98
N LEU A 231 9.93 -5.95 -13.58
CA LEU A 231 10.92 -6.59 -12.71
C LEU A 231 10.30 -6.99 -11.37
N GLY A 232 9.50 -6.12 -10.75
CA GLY A 232 8.81 -6.41 -9.50
C GLY A 232 7.84 -7.59 -9.62
N LEU A 233 7.09 -7.68 -10.73
CA LEU A 233 6.19 -8.79 -11.00
C LEU A 233 6.96 -10.12 -11.10
N ILE A 234 8.03 -10.15 -11.89
CA ILE A 234 8.85 -11.36 -12.08
C ILE A 234 9.53 -11.77 -10.77
N THR A 235 10.14 -10.83 -10.07
CA THR A 235 10.86 -11.12 -8.82
C THR A 235 9.93 -11.55 -7.69
N SER A 236 8.66 -11.15 -7.69
CA SER A 236 7.70 -11.57 -6.67
C SER A 236 7.34 -13.06 -6.75
N ILE A 237 7.46 -13.71 -7.92
CA ILE A 237 7.13 -15.13 -8.11
C ILE A 237 7.91 -16.04 -7.14
N PRO A 238 9.25 -16.04 -7.11
CA PRO A 238 9.99 -16.92 -6.21
C PRO A 238 9.73 -16.63 -4.72
N PHE A 239 9.40 -15.40 -4.35
CA PHE A 239 9.04 -15.07 -2.97
C PHE A 239 7.71 -15.69 -2.55
N VAL A 240 6.74 -15.77 -3.45
CA VAL A 240 5.42 -16.35 -3.15
C VAL A 240 5.44 -17.87 -3.27
N THR A 241 6.09 -18.43 -4.31
CA THR A 241 6.12 -19.87 -4.59
C THR A 241 7.19 -20.61 -3.79
N GLY A 242 8.17 -19.89 -3.25
CA GLY A 242 9.34 -20.46 -2.59
C GLY A 242 10.26 -21.21 -3.55
N ARG A 243 11.29 -21.89 -3.00
CA ARG A 243 12.29 -22.61 -3.82
C ARG A 243 11.70 -23.66 -4.75
N LYS A 244 10.55 -24.24 -4.41
CA LYS A 244 9.89 -25.27 -5.24
C LYS A 244 9.21 -24.70 -6.50
N GLY A 245 8.83 -23.42 -6.50
CA GLY A 245 8.19 -22.81 -7.66
C GLY A 245 9.16 -22.22 -8.69
N VAL A 246 10.44 -22.12 -8.35
CA VAL A 246 11.50 -21.62 -9.26
C VAL A 246 12.08 -22.73 -10.15
N LEU A 247 11.80 -24.01 -9.80
CA LEU A 247 12.34 -25.19 -10.50
C LEU A 247 11.35 -25.81 -11.49
N PHE A 248 10.18 -25.18 -11.71
CA PHE A 248 9.20 -25.50 -12.74
C PHE A 248 8.97 -24.29 -13.65
#